data_0ff1dadb5ac1519e155f80a9f41f77ab
#
_entry.id   0ff1dadb5ac1519e155f80a9f41f77ab
#
_cell.length_a   1.000
_cell.length_b   1.000
_cell.length_c   1.000
_cell.angle_alpha   90.00
_cell.angle_beta   90.00
_cell.angle_gamma   90.00
#
_symmetry.space_group_name_H-M   'P 1'
#
loop_
_entity.id
_entity.type
_entity.pdbx_description
1 polymer ?
#
loop_
_entity_poly.entity_id
_entity_poly.type
_entity_poly.pdbx_seq_one_letter_code
_entity_poly.pdbx_strand_id
1 'polypeptide(L)'
;MNSSLLSSDANRVNAAELNTKIDAAIKKSGTDWDNLPEGHALLKMSARLGELIKEADYSEMYGVELSAPTEEYXGKAAPFSTLLILQKFLRANQGQVNKACEQLQGALKWRKEFKPLEVKDQVFDKAKFDGLGYIMQLKNVPDSPNETDIATFNIYGAVKDTKKTFGDLDE
;
A
#
# COMPACT_ATOMS: atom_id res chain seq x y z
N MET A 1 -3.81 25.81 34.18
CA MET A 1 -4.55 25.25 33.04
C MET A 1 -3.56 25.14 31.87
N ASN A 2 -2.80 24.06 31.82
CA ASN A 2 -1.88 23.81 30.73
C ASN A 2 -2.37 22.58 29.96
N SER A 3 -2.95 22.87 28.82
CA SER A 3 -3.25 21.86 27.82
C SER A 3 -1.92 21.41 27.17
N SER A 4 -1.51 20.20 27.49
CA SER A 4 -0.32 19.62 26.91
C SER A 4 -0.59 19.31 25.44
N LEU A 5 0.07 20.04 24.55
CA LEU A 5 0.24 19.68 23.16
C LEU A 5 1.12 18.42 23.12
N LEU A 6 0.49 17.27 23.11
CA LEU A 6 1.20 16.02 22.89
C LEU A 6 1.68 16.02 21.43
N SER A 7 2.96 15.99 21.28
CA SER A 7 3.68 16.17 20.03
C SER A 7 3.31 15.14 18.97
N SER A 8 3.03 15.65 17.78
CA SER A 8 2.82 14.86 16.56
C SER A 8 4.13 14.27 15.98
N ASP A 9 5.24 14.38 16.72
CA ASP A 9 6.57 14.05 16.18
C ASP A 9 6.95 12.56 16.30
N ALA A 10 6.12 11.75 16.97
CA ALA A 10 6.44 10.34 17.19
C ALA A 10 6.29 9.45 15.94
N ASN A 11 5.71 9.96 14.86
CA ASN A 11 5.42 9.18 13.66
C ASN A 11 6.16 9.65 12.40
N ARG A 12 7.09 10.59 12.51
CA ARG A 12 7.96 10.93 11.39
C ARG A 12 9.11 9.94 11.34
N VAL A 13 8.93 8.89 10.56
CA VAL A 13 10.05 8.02 10.20
C VAL A 13 11.08 8.91 9.50
N ASN A 14 12.26 8.99 10.07
CA ASN A 14 13.37 9.73 9.48
C ASN A 14 13.62 9.19 8.06
N ALA A 15 13.66 10.07 7.06
CA ALA A 15 13.87 9.69 5.67
C ALA A 15 15.15 8.85 5.48
N ALA A 16 16.20 9.14 6.24
CA ALA A 16 17.44 8.35 6.19
C ALA A 16 17.24 6.92 6.70
N GLU A 17 16.48 6.77 7.77
CA GLU A 17 16.14 5.45 8.33
C GLU A 17 15.25 4.66 7.36
N LEU A 18 14.29 5.32 6.74
CA LEU A 18 13.43 4.70 5.74
C LEU A 18 14.25 4.23 4.54
N ASN A 19 15.15 5.06 4.03
CA ASN A 19 16.02 4.70 2.90
C ASN A 19 16.91 3.50 3.25
N THR A 20 17.46 3.45 4.46
CA THR A 20 18.26 2.31 4.92
C THR A 20 17.43 1.02 4.92
N LYS A 21 16.19 1.09 5.38
CA LYS A 21 15.28 -0.09 5.38
C LYS A 21 14.92 -0.52 3.96
N ILE A 22 14.71 0.44 3.06
CA ILE A 22 14.44 0.17 1.63
C ILE A 22 15.65 -0.53 1.00
N ASP A 23 16.85 -0.01 1.21
CA ASP A 23 18.08 -0.60 0.67
C ASP A 23 18.30 -2.03 1.18
N ALA A 24 18.05 -2.26 2.48
CA ALA A 24 18.12 -3.59 3.07
C ALA A 24 17.09 -4.54 2.45
N ALA A 25 15.87 -4.06 2.22
CA ALA A 25 14.81 -4.86 1.59
C ALA A 25 15.14 -5.19 0.13
N ILE A 26 15.70 -4.24 -0.61
CA ILE A 26 16.18 -4.44 -1.99
C ILE A 26 17.24 -5.53 -2.01
N LYS A 27 18.24 -5.40 -1.16
CA LYS A 27 19.35 -6.37 -1.07
C LYS A 27 18.85 -7.77 -0.69
N LYS A 28 17.89 -7.84 0.22
CA LYS A 28 17.33 -9.11 0.71
C LYS A 28 16.42 -9.79 -0.34
N SER A 29 15.79 -9.04 -1.22
CA SER A 29 14.87 -9.59 -2.22
C SER A 29 15.56 -10.50 -3.26
N GLY A 30 16.87 -10.36 -3.41
CA GLY A 30 17.63 -11.08 -4.43
C GLY A 30 17.32 -10.62 -5.86
N THR A 31 16.47 -9.61 -6.03
CA THR A 31 16.12 -9.04 -7.33
C THR A 31 17.02 -7.84 -7.60
N ASP A 32 17.67 -7.83 -8.74
CA ASP A 32 18.45 -6.67 -9.18
C ASP A 32 17.49 -5.64 -9.80
N TRP A 33 16.90 -4.84 -8.93
CA TRP A 33 15.89 -3.85 -9.32
C TRP A 33 16.43 -2.77 -10.25
N ASP A 34 17.74 -2.52 -10.21
CA ASP A 34 18.39 -1.53 -11.05
C ASP A 34 18.71 -2.04 -12.46
N ASN A 35 18.79 -3.38 -12.61
CA ASN A 35 19.19 -4.00 -13.86
C ASN A 35 18.16 -5.08 -14.31
N LEU A 36 16.90 -4.70 -14.36
CA LEU A 36 15.86 -5.59 -14.88
C LEU A 36 16.10 -5.86 -16.36
N PRO A 37 16.00 -7.13 -16.82
CA PRO A 37 16.21 -7.45 -18.23
C PRO A 37 15.24 -6.71 -19.15
N GLU A 38 15.72 -6.36 -20.33
CA GLU A 38 14.86 -5.75 -21.36
C GLU A 38 13.62 -6.62 -21.59
N GLY A 39 12.47 -5.97 -21.65
CA GLY A 39 11.20 -6.69 -21.84
C GLY A 39 10.59 -7.23 -20.56
N HIS A 40 11.22 -7.04 -19.41
CA HIS A 40 10.68 -7.47 -18.12
C HIS A 40 9.29 -6.86 -17.89
N ALA A 41 8.36 -7.64 -17.31
CA ALA A 41 6.97 -7.21 -17.10
C ALA A 41 6.86 -5.93 -16.27
N LEU A 42 7.73 -5.74 -15.26
CA LEU A 42 7.76 -4.52 -14.46
C LEU A 42 8.10 -3.29 -15.32
N LEU A 43 9.08 -3.41 -16.25
CA LEU A 43 9.44 -2.31 -17.14
C LEU A 43 8.28 -1.94 -18.05
N LYS A 44 7.61 -2.95 -18.62
CA LYS A 44 6.44 -2.74 -19.48
C LYS A 44 5.30 -2.05 -18.73
N MET A 45 5.02 -2.49 -17.50
CA MET A 45 3.97 -1.89 -16.67
C MET A 45 4.35 -0.48 -16.23
N SER A 46 5.62 -0.28 -15.84
CA SER A 46 6.16 1.02 -15.43
C SER A 46 6.05 2.05 -16.57
N ALA A 47 6.35 1.63 -17.80
CA ALA A 47 6.24 2.51 -18.98
C ALA A 47 4.81 3.01 -19.21
N ARG A 48 3.81 2.25 -18.79
CA ARG A 48 2.39 2.63 -18.95
C ARG A 48 1.83 3.43 -17.77
N LEU A 49 2.60 3.54 -16.70
CA LEU A 49 2.11 4.10 -15.43
C LEU A 49 1.61 5.55 -15.57
N GLY A 50 2.34 6.37 -16.33
CA GLY A 50 1.94 7.76 -16.55
C GLY A 50 0.55 7.89 -17.19
N GLU A 51 0.25 7.02 -18.15
CA GLU A 51 -1.06 6.96 -18.80
C GLU A 51 -2.14 6.51 -17.81
N LEU A 52 -1.85 5.46 -17.04
CA LEU A 52 -2.80 4.93 -16.04
C LEU A 52 -3.15 5.98 -14.98
N ILE A 53 -2.15 6.71 -14.47
CA ILE A 53 -2.34 7.80 -13.51
C ILE A 53 -3.22 8.90 -14.12
N LYS A 54 -2.89 9.31 -15.34
CA LYS A 54 -3.62 10.35 -16.06
C LYS A 54 -5.09 9.97 -16.27
N GLU A 55 -5.36 8.74 -16.69
CA GLU A 55 -6.72 8.23 -16.95
C GLU A 55 -7.52 8.03 -15.65
N ALA A 56 -6.86 7.66 -14.56
CA ALA A 56 -7.50 7.53 -13.25
C ALA A 56 -7.67 8.91 -12.58
N ASP A 57 -6.89 9.90 -13.02
CA ASP A 57 -6.77 11.22 -12.39
C ASP A 57 -6.45 11.06 -10.88
N TYR A 58 -5.56 10.11 -10.58
CA TYR A 58 -5.17 9.78 -9.20
C TYR A 58 -3.90 8.92 -9.20
N SER A 59 -3.00 9.17 -8.27
CA SER A 59 -1.66 8.56 -8.25
C SER A 59 -1.27 7.89 -6.93
N GLU A 60 -2.11 7.98 -5.88
CA GLU A 60 -1.75 7.42 -4.58
C GLU A 60 -2.17 5.96 -4.45
N MET A 61 -1.26 5.11 -3.94
CA MET A 61 -1.53 3.70 -3.64
C MET A 61 -0.81 3.30 -2.33
N TYR A 62 -1.57 2.92 -1.33
CA TYR A 62 -1.04 2.48 -0.01
C TYR A 62 -0.13 3.53 0.67
N GLY A 63 -0.44 4.79 0.51
CA GLY A 63 0.36 5.88 1.08
C GLY A 63 1.57 6.27 0.25
N VAL A 64 1.74 5.66 -0.94
CA VAL A 64 2.84 5.97 -1.87
C VAL A 64 2.30 6.75 -3.05
N GLU A 65 2.93 7.88 -3.34
CA GLU A 65 2.69 8.63 -4.58
C GLU A 65 3.39 7.88 -5.73
N LEU A 66 2.61 7.27 -6.60
CA LEU A 66 3.15 6.52 -7.73
C LEU A 66 3.76 7.48 -8.75
N SER A 67 4.97 7.18 -9.20
CA SER A 67 5.70 8.01 -10.16
C SER A 67 6.10 7.20 -11.38
N ALA A 68 5.74 7.72 -12.55
CA ALA A 68 6.20 7.14 -13.81
C ALA A 68 7.72 7.32 -13.96
N PRO A 69 8.38 6.51 -14.79
CA PRO A 69 9.80 6.71 -15.09
C PRO A 69 10.04 8.12 -15.65
N THR A 70 11.10 8.75 -15.19
CA THR A 70 11.51 10.07 -15.65
C THR A 70 12.94 10.00 -16.18
N GLU A 71 13.40 11.07 -16.84
CA GLU A 71 14.78 11.16 -17.31
C GLU A 71 15.78 11.08 -16.16
N GLU A 72 15.39 11.54 -14.98
CA GLU A 72 16.22 11.46 -13.77
C GLU A 72 16.56 10.01 -13.40
N TYR A 73 15.68 9.08 -13.75
CA TYR A 73 15.94 7.65 -13.55
C TYR A 73 16.54 6.95 -14.77
N UNK A 74 16.80 7.78 -15.63
CA UNK A 74 17.53 7.41 -16.58
C UNK A 74 17.14 6.45 -17.48
N GLY A 75 16.10 6.55 -17.78
CA GLY A 75 15.57 5.53 -18.65
C GLY A 75 15.32 4.21 -17.95
N LYS A 76 15.60 4.17 -16.66
CA LYS A 76 15.40 2.98 -15.85
C LYS A 76 13.95 2.94 -15.32
N ALA A 77 13.63 1.93 -14.57
CA ALA A 77 12.33 1.75 -13.97
C ALA A 77 11.99 2.88 -12.98
N ALA A 78 10.72 3.00 -12.64
CA ALA A 78 10.21 3.93 -11.63
C ALA A 78 10.86 3.69 -10.24
N PRO A 79 10.68 4.61 -9.27
CA PRO A 79 11.23 4.41 -7.91
C PRO A 79 10.83 3.05 -7.31
N PHE A 80 11.68 2.54 -6.44
CA PHE A 80 11.51 1.20 -5.84
C PHE A 80 10.12 0.99 -5.23
N SER A 81 9.62 1.97 -4.48
CA SER A 81 8.28 1.88 -3.85
C SER A 81 7.17 1.70 -4.90
N THR A 82 7.28 2.42 -6.02
CA THR A 82 6.37 2.26 -7.15
C THR A 82 6.51 0.86 -7.76
N LEU A 83 7.74 0.43 -8.05
CA LEU A 83 8.00 -0.89 -8.63
C LEU A 83 7.47 -2.03 -7.74
N LEU A 84 7.63 -1.89 -6.42
CA LEU A 84 7.12 -2.87 -5.46
C LEU A 84 5.59 -2.99 -5.55
N ILE A 85 4.90 -1.86 -5.70
CA ILE A 85 3.44 -1.84 -5.87
C ILE A 85 3.07 -2.49 -7.21
N LEU A 86 3.73 -2.11 -8.31
CA LEU A 86 3.47 -2.72 -9.62
C LEU A 86 3.69 -4.23 -9.59
N GLN A 87 4.73 -4.68 -8.89
CA GLN A 87 5.00 -6.13 -8.74
C GLN A 87 3.83 -6.85 -8.05
N LYS A 88 3.21 -6.24 -7.05
CA LYS A 88 2.04 -6.83 -6.37
C LYS A 88 0.90 -7.06 -7.37
N PHE A 89 0.61 -6.08 -8.22
CA PHE A 89 -0.42 -6.20 -9.26
C PHE A 89 -0.05 -7.25 -10.31
N LEU A 90 1.22 -7.28 -10.73
CA LEU A 90 1.69 -8.31 -11.68
C LEU A 90 1.54 -9.72 -11.10
N ARG A 91 1.94 -9.91 -9.84
CA ARG A 91 1.84 -11.23 -9.17
C ARG A 91 0.38 -11.66 -9.04
N ALA A 92 -0.51 -10.74 -8.68
CA ALA A 92 -1.95 -11.01 -8.59
C ALA A 92 -2.54 -11.43 -9.94
N ASN A 93 -1.94 -10.99 -11.05
CA ASN A 93 -2.39 -11.27 -12.41
C ASN A 93 -1.47 -12.25 -13.18
N GLN A 94 -0.70 -13.05 -12.44
CA GLN A 94 0.18 -14.10 -13.04
C GLN A 94 1.15 -13.53 -14.09
N GLY A 95 1.62 -12.30 -13.88
CA GLY A 95 2.56 -11.63 -14.78
C GLY A 95 1.91 -11.01 -16.03
N GLN A 96 0.59 -11.09 -16.18
CA GLN A 96 -0.12 -10.55 -17.36
C GLN A 96 -0.22 -9.02 -17.24
N VAL A 97 0.64 -8.33 -17.97
CA VAL A 97 0.78 -6.85 -17.88
C VAL A 97 -0.55 -6.13 -18.11
N ASN A 98 -1.30 -6.52 -19.14
CA ASN A 98 -2.56 -5.84 -19.46
C ASN A 98 -3.57 -5.94 -18.30
N LYS A 99 -3.77 -7.13 -17.75
CA LYS A 99 -4.67 -7.36 -16.63
C LYS A 99 -4.21 -6.61 -15.37
N ALA A 100 -2.89 -6.59 -15.12
CA ALA A 100 -2.33 -5.86 -13.99
C ALA A 100 -2.58 -4.36 -14.14
N CYS A 101 -2.43 -3.81 -15.34
CA CYS A 101 -2.72 -2.40 -15.62
C CYS A 101 -4.19 -2.08 -15.43
N GLU A 102 -5.09 -2.92 -15.94
CA GLU A 102 -6.54 -2.76 -15.75
C GLU A 102 -6.92 -2.76 -14.27
N GLN A 103 -6.36 -3.71 -13.51
CA GLN A 103 -6.62 -3.81 -12.07
C GLN A 103 -6.07 -2.58 -11.32
N LEU A 104 -4.86 -2.14 -11.65
CA LEU A 104 -4.27 -0.94 -11.03
C LEU A 104 -5.13 0.29 -11.33
N GLN A 105 -5.52 0.48 -12.58
CA GLN A 105 -6.36 1.61 -12.98
C GLN A 105 -7.68 1.62 -12.20
N GLY A 106 -8.35 0.47 -12.11
CA GLY A 106 -9.57 0.31 -11.33
C GLY A 106 -9.36 0.65 -9.86
N ALA A 107 -8.24 0.19 -9.29
CA ALA A 107 -7.91 0.46 -7.89
C ALA A 107 -7.64 1.94 -7.66
N LEU A 108 -6.96 2.63 -8.59
CA LEU A 108 -6.70 4.07 -8.48
C LEU A 108 -8.02 4.88 -8.53
N LYS A 109 -8.91 4.54 -9.46
CA LYS A 109 -10.24 5.18 -9.55
C LYS A 109 -11.03 5.00 -8.26
N TRP A 110 -11.08 3.77 -7.76
CA TRP A 110 -11.77 3.46 -6.50
C TRP A 110 -11.15 4.24 -5.32
N ARG A 111 -9.81 4.31 -5.24
CA ARG A 111 -9.15 5.04 -4.14
C ARG A 111 -9.44 6.54 -4.20
N LYS A 112 -9.53 7.10 -5.40
CA LYS A 112 -9.90 8.51 -5.61
C LYS A 112 -11.28 8.81 -5.01
N GLU A 113 -12.24 7.90 -5.25
CA GLU A 113 -13.62 8.06 -4.78
C GLU A 113 -13.77 7.76 -3.30
N PHE A 114 -13.23 6.62 -2.86
CA PHE A 114 -13.40 6.11 -1.49
C PHE A 114 -12.50 6.84 -0.48
N LYS A 115 -11.33 7.31 -0.91
CA LYS A 115 -10.37 8.05 -0.07
C LYS A 115 -9.95 7.28 1.20
N PRO A 116 -9.37 6.09 1.07
CA PRO A 116 -9.07 5.25 2.25
C PRO A 116 -8.13 5.90 3.26
N LEU A 117 -7.27 6.84 2.85
CA LEU A 117 -6.40 7.57 3.79
C LEU A 117 -7.18 8.52 4.70
N GLU A 118 -8.36 9.01 4.24
CA GLU A 118 -9.25 9.82 5.08
C GLU A 118 -10.07 8.93 6.01
N VAL A 119 -10.48 7.74 5.54
CA VAL A 119 -11.28 6.78 6.31
C VAL A 119 -10.54 6.32 7.58
N LYS A 120 -9.22 6.15 7.52
CA LYS A 120 -8.43 5.70 8.68
C LYS A 120 -8.53 6.64 9.89
N ASP A 121 -8.84 7.90 9.64
CA ASP A 121 -8.94 8.92 10.69
C ASP A 121 -10.38 9.16 11.15
N GLN A 122 -11.34 8.45 10.58
CA GLN A 122 -12.75 8.54 10.98
C GLN A 122 -12.98 7.85 12.33
N VAL A 123 -13.89 8.43 13.10
CA VAL A 123 -14.32 7.84 14.38
C VAL A 123 -15.52 6.94 14.12
N PHE A 124 -15.31 5.65 14.26
CA PHE A 124 -16.36 4.65 14.05
C PHE A 124 -17.16 4.39 15.36
N ASP A 125 -18.43 4.05 15.21
CA ASP A 125 -19.29 3.74 16.34
C ASP A 125 -18.79 2.49 17.08
N LYS A 126 -18.28 2.68 18.27
CA LYS A 126 -17.75 1.59 19.10
C LYS A 126 -18.81 0.55 19.43
N ALA A 127 -20.08 0.96 19.59
CA ALA A 127 -21.16 0.02 19.88
C ALA A 127 -21.38 -0.98 18.73
N LYS A 128 -21.04 -0.58 17.50
CA LYS A 128 -21.16 -1.44 16.32
C LYS A 128 -19.88 -2.25 16.04
N PHE A 129 -18.71 -1.63 16.20
CA PHE A 129 -17.47 -2.17 15.63
C PHE A 129 -16.44 -2.63 16.65
N ASP A 130 -16.55 -2.25 17.93
CA ASP A 130 -15.57 -2.65 18.94
C ASP A 130 -15.60 -4.18 19.14
N GLY A 131 -14.44 -4.79 19.12
CA GLY A 131 -14.29 -6.24 19.30
C GLY A 131 -14.51 -7.07 18.04
N LEU A 132 -14.85 -6.45 16.89
CA LEU A 132 -15.02 -7.19 15.63
C LEU A 132 -13.70 -7.60 14.99
N GLY A 133 -12.60 -6.96 15.36
CA GLY A 133 -11.31 -7.28 14.83
C GLY A 133 -10.17 -6.64 15.59
N TYR A 134 -8.99 -7.16 15.38
CA TYR A 134 -7.77 -6.68 16.02
C TYR A 134 -6.62 -6.66 15.00
N ILE A 135 -5.74 -5.69 15.14
CA ILE A 135 -4.48 -5.62 14.39
C ILE A 135 -3.34 -5.74 15.41
N MET A 136 -2.44 -6.66 15.17
CA MET A 136 -1.29 -6.90 16.03
C MET A 136 0.01 -6.72 15.25
N GLN A 137 0.96 -6.06 15.87
CA GLN A 137 2.34 -6.03 15.39
C GLN A 137 3.13 -7.10 16.14
N LEU A 138 3.71 -8.03 15.40
CA LEU A 138 4.46 -9.16 15.93
C LEU A 138 5.94 -8.97 15.58
N LYS A 139 6.77 -8.81 16.59
CA LYS A 139 8.22 -8.63 16.40
C LYS A 139 8.95 -9.95 16.64
N ASN A 140 10.05 -10.13 15.92
CA ASN A 140 10.96 -11.28 16.09
C ASN A 140 10.22 -12.62 15.95
N VAL A 141 9.31 -12.73 15.01
CA VAL A 141 8.61 -13.99 14.72
C VAL A 141 9.64 -14.99 14.19
N PRO A 142 9.77 -16.18 14.80
CA PRO A 142 10.74 -17.17 14.30
C PRO A 142 10.53 -17.47 12.83
N ASP A 143 11.62 -17.56 12.10
CA ASP A 143 11.67 -17.86 10.65
C ASP A 143 11.01 -16.81 9.75
N SER A 144 10.53 -15.71 10.29
CA SER A 144 10.05 -14.61 9.47
C SER A 144 11.22 -13.84 8.86
N PRO A 145 11.16 -13.47 7.57
CA PRO A 145 12.17 -12.60 6.99
C PRO A 145 12.00 -11.13 7.40
N ASN A 146 10.92 -10.81 8.08
CA ASN A 146 10.57 -9.43 8.44
C ASN A 146 10.96 -9.11 9.89
N GLU A 147 11.36 -7.89 10.14
CA GLU A 147 11.58 -7.38 11.50
C GLU A 147 10.24 -7.33 12.27
N THR A 148 9.18 -6.98 11.56
CA THR A 148 7.83 -6.88 12.12
C THR A 148 6.83 -7.47 11.14
N ASP A 149 6.01 -8.39 11.62
CA ASP A 149 4.86 -8.90 10.89
C ASP A 149 3.58 -8.23 11.40
N ILE A 150 2.61 -8.08 10.52
CA ILE A 150 1.28 -7.54 10.87
C ILE A 150 0.27 -8.68 10.73
N ALA A 151 -0.41 -8.98 11.82
CA ALA A 151 -1.50 -9.96 11.83
C ALA A 151 -2.84 -9.23 12.04
N THR A 152 -3.82 -9.54 11.23
CA THR A 152 -5.18 -9.04 11.38
C THR A 152 -6.10 -10.20 11.75
N PHE A 153 -6.95 -9.96 12.73
CA PHE A 153 -7.92 -10.95 13.20
C PHE A 153 -9.32 -10.39 12.99
N ASN A 154 -10.16 -11.11 12.28
CA ASN A 154 -11.57 -10.77 12.11
C ASN A 154 -12.40 -11.77 12.92
N ILE A 155 -13.17 -11.26 13.87
CA ILE A 155 -13.93 -12.08 14.82
C ILE A 155 -15.37 -12.19 14.33
N TYR A 156 -15.60 -13.05 13.35
CA TYR A 156 -16.93 -13.21 12.73
C TYR A 156 -18.02 -13.55 13.76
N GLY A 157 -17.68 -14.33 14.80
CA GLY A 157 -18.63 -14.67 15.86
C GLY A 157 -19.06 -13.49 16.74
N ALA A 158 -18.36 -12.37 16.67
CA ALA A 158 -18.72 -11.16 17.39
C ALA A 158 -19.83 -10.36 16.69
N VAL A 159 -20.06 -10.62 15.39
CA VAL A 159 -21.13 -9.97 14.62
C VAL A 159 -22.44 -10.68 14.96
N LYS A 160 -23.25 -10.08 15.83
CA LYS A 160 -24.54 -10.69 16.29
C LYS A 160 -25.68 -10.43 15.32
N ASP A 161 -25.63 -9.29 14.63
CA ASP A 161 -26.66 -8.87 13.67
C ASP A 161 -25.96 -8.13 12.53
N THR A 162 -25.87 -8.79 11.39
CA THR A 162 -25.17 -8.24 10.22
C THR A 162 -25.81 -6.96 9.69
N LYS A 163 -27.15 -6.95 9.64
CA LYS A 163 -27.90 -5.79 9.15
C LYS A 163 -27.69 -4.57 10.06
N LYS A 164 -27.75 -4.79 11.37
CA LYS A 164 -27.54 -3.73 12.35
C LYS A 164 -26.10 -3.22 12.36
N THR A 165 -25.13 -4.11 12.12
CA THR A 165 -23.70 -3.75 12.13
C THR A 165 -23.30 -3.06 10.84
N PHE A 166 -23.74 -3.55 9.69
CA PHE A 166 -23.24 -3.12 8.37
C PHE A 166 -24.30 -2.50 7.46
N GLY A 167 -25.58 -2.54 7.82
CA GLY A 167 -26.66 -2.16 6.94
C GLY A 167 -26.72 -0.67 6.56
N ASP A 168 -26.06 0.18 7.35
CA ASP A 168 -26.04 1.64 7.11
C ASP A 168 -24.76 2.10 6.38
N LEU A 169 -23.90 1.15 5.95
CA LEU A 169 -22.61 1.50 5.33
C LEU A 169 -22.70 1.79 3.83
N ASP A 170 -23.86 1.49 3.22
CA ASP A 170 -24.06 1.67 1.77
C ASP A 170 -24.86 2.94 1.42
N GLU A 171 -25.09 3.86 2.38
CA GLU A 171 -25.80 5.12 2.16
C GLU A 171 -24.86 6.32 2.06
#